data_b28c92a023f607631d42408a03d88a93
#
_entry.id   b28c92a023f607631d42408a03d88a93
#
_cell.length_a   1.000
_cell.length_b   1.000
_cell.length_c   1.000
_cell.angle_alpha   90.00
_cell.angle_beta   90.00
_cell.angle_gamma   90.00
#
_symmetry.space_group_name_H-M   'P 1'
#
loop_
_entity.id
_entity.type
_entity.pdbx_description
1 polymer ?
#
loop_
_entity_poly.entity_id
_entity_poly.type
_entity_poly.pdbx_seq_one_letter_code
_entity_poly.pdbx_strand_id
1 'polypeptide(L)'
;MLNINDIMETINMISEENLDIRTVTMGISLLDCADSDIKSACNKIYDKITRLAGNLVKTGEDIEREYGIPIINKRISVTPISMLAATGGDPVLYAKTLQRAADATGVNFIGGYSALVHKGFSAGDEALIRSIPEALSITENICSSVNIGSTKSGINMDAVKLMGEIVHKTAEKTADRDCIGCAKLVVFCNAVEDNPFMAGAFHGVGEPDCVVHVGVSGPGVVQAALKKYPNVDLGSVAEIVKRTAFKITRMGQLVGTEASKRLGVPFGIVDLSLAPTPAVGDSVAHILEEMGLETCGTHGTTAALALLNDAVKKGGVMASSSVGGLSGAFIPVTEDAGMIAAARSGDLQLEKLEAMTAVCSVGLDMIAIPGETPAEVISAIIADEAAIGMVNSKTTAVRVIPAIGKKAGEELNFGGLLGSGPIMRVNLEKSPKKFIDRAGRIPAPLQSLKN
;
A
#
# COMPACT_ATOMS: atom_id res chain seq x y z
N MET A 1 -30.11 -10.29 23.05
CA MET A 1 -31.19 -9.66 22.26
C MET A 1 -30.51 -8.79 21.20
N LEU A 2 -30.71 -9.04 19.91
CA LEU A 2 -30.18 -8.19 18.87
C LEU A 2 -30.86 -6.82 18.96
N ASN A 3 -30.06 -5.77 19.10
CA ASN A 3 -30.56 -4.40 19.14
C ASN A 3 -30.84 -3.94 17.70
N ILE A 4 -32.07 -3.56 17.38
CA ILE A 4 -32.47 -3.09 16.04
C ILE A 4 -31.59 -1.91 15.58
N ASN A 5 -31.19 -1.04 16.51
CA ASN A 5 -30.33 0.09 16.21
C ASN A 5 -28.94 -0.34 15.72
N ASP A 6 -28.36 -1.40 16.30
CA ASP A 6 -27.05 -1.93 15.87
C ASP A 6 -27.12 -2.56 14.47
N ILE A 7 -28.27 -3.20 14.14
CA ILE A 7 -28.52 -3.75 12.80
C ILE A 7 -28.64 -2.63 11.79
N MET A 8 -29.43 -1.60 12.09
CA MET A 8 -29.62 -0.43 11.21
C MET A 8 -28.29 0.32 11.01
N GLU A 9 -27.49 0.48 12.05
CA GLU A 9 -26.17 1.09 11.96
C GLU A 9 -25.26 0.31 10.99
N THR A 10 -25.22 -1.02 11.10
CA THR A 10 -24.42 -1.87 10.20
C THR A 10 -24.88 -1.74 8.75
N ILE A 11 -26.20 -1.70 8.50
CA ILE A 11 -26.74 -1.50 7.16
C ILE A 11 -26.31 -0.13 6.62
N ASN A 12 -26.42 0.94 7.42
CA ASN A 12 -26.02 2.28 7.00
C ASN A 12 -24.52 2.38 6.70
N MET A 13 -23.66 1.72 7.49
CA MET A 13 -22.22 1.66 7.23
C MET A 13 -21.91 1.13 5.82
N ILE A 14 -22.67 0.12 5.36
CA ILE A 14 -22.47 -0.50 4.07
C ILE A 14 -23.14 0.30 2.93
N SER A 15 -24.42 0.69 3.12
CA SER A 15 -25.23 1.28 2.05
C SER A 15 -24.99 2.77 1.82
N GLU A 16 -24.62 3.53 2.87
CA GLU A 16 -24.54 4.99 2.84
C GLU A 16 -23.16 5.54 3.18
N GLU A 17 -22.35 4.81 3.97
CA GLU A 17 -21.12 5.32 4.57
C GLU A 17 -19.85 4.67 3.93
N ASN A 18 -19.97 3.99 2.79
CA ASN A 18 -18.87 3.41 2.00
C ASN A 18 -18.00 2.40 2.76
N LEU A 19 -18.57 1.58 3.66
CA LEU A 19 -17.83 0.44 4.22
C LEU A 19 -17.58 -0.61 3.16
N ASP A 20 -16.32 -0.97 2.93
CA ASP A 20 -15.97 -2.06 2.04
C ASP A 20 -14.92 -3.01 2.63
N ILE A 21 -14.91 -4.23 2.12
CA ILE A 21 -13.77 -5.12 2.20
C ILE A 21 -12.90 -4.79 0.99
N ARG A 22 -11.87 -4.00 1.21
CA ARG A 22 -11.01 -3.54 0.13
C ARG A 22 -10.34 -4.69 -0.59
N THR A 23 -10.00 -5.75 0.14
CA THR A 23 -9.41 -6.94 -0.47
C THR A 23 -9.56 -8.19 0.39
N VAL A 24 -9.75 -9.33 -0.27
CA VAL A 24 -9.43 -10.67 0.24
C VAL A 24 -8.18 -11.12 -0.49
N THR A 25 -7.07 -11.30 0.23
CA THR A 25 -5.76 -11.59 -0.35
C THR A 25 -5.26 -12.96 0.11
N MET A 26 -4.93 -13.83 -0.83
CA MET A 26 -4.29 -15.11 -0.53
C MET A 26 -2.79 -14.97 -0.59
N GLY A 27 -2.11 -15.16 0.54
CA GLY A 27 -0.66 -15.28 0.62
C GLY A 27 -0.24 -16.71 0.26
N ILE A 28 0.74 -16.85 -0.63
CA ILE A 28 1.22 -18.15 -1.11
C ILE A 28 2.75 -18.16 -1.08
N SER A 29 3.33 -19.07 -0.31
CA SER A 29 4.77 -19.35 -0.37
C SER A 29 5.12 -20.03 -1.69
N LEU A 30 6.17 -19.55 -2.35
CA LEU A 30 6.71 -20.13 -3.58
C LEU A 30 8.09 -20.76 -3.38
N LEU A 31 8.56 -20.88 -2.14
CA LEU A 31 9.90 -21.37 -1.85
C LEU A 31 10.15 -22.79 -2.37
N ASP A 32 9.15 -23.66 -2.31
CA ASP A 32 9.17 -25.02 -2.85
C ASP A 32 9.12 -25.10 -4.38
N CYS A 33 8.84 -23.97 -5.04
CA CYS A 33 8.87 -23.86 -6.50
C CYS A 33 10.26 -23.52 -7.06
N ALA A 34 11.23 -23.20 -6.20
CA ALA A 34 12.60 -22.90 -6.63
C ALA A 34 13.21 -24.07 -7.42
N ASP A 35 13.86 -23.75 -8.54
CA ASP A 35 14.50 -24.72 -9.41
C ASP A 35 15.67 -24.07 -10.15
N SER A 36 16.70 -24.84 -10.48
CA SER A 36 17.82 -24.39 -11.31
C SER A 36 17.42 -24.13 -12.77
N ASP A 37 16.36 -24.81 -13.25
CA ASP A 37 15.73 -24.49 -14.52
C ASP A 37 14.55 -23.53 -14.30
N ILE A 38 14.68 -22.32 -14.80
CA ILE A 38 13.65 -21.28 -14.67
C ILE A 38 12.29 -21.69 -15.29
N LYS A 39 12.29 -22.51 -16.34
CA LYS A 39 11.04 -23.00 -16.94
C LYS A 39 10.33 -23.98 -16.02
N SER A 40 11.08 -24.86 -15.36
CA SER A 40 10.58 -25.77 -14.34
C SER A 40 10.01 -24.96 -13.16
N ALA A 41 10.75 -23.98 -12.65
CA ALA A 41 10.29 -23.08 -11.59
C ALA A 41 8.97 -22.36 -11.99
N CYS A 42 8.91 -21.78 -13.19
CA CYS A 42 7.71 -21.11 -13.69
C CYS A 42 6.49 -22.04 -13.78
N ASN A 43 6.66 -23.28 -14.20
CA ASN A 43 5.57 -24.25 -14.24
C ASN A 43 5.07 -24.59 -12.82
N LYS A 44 5.97 -24.86 -11.89
CA LYS A 44 5.62 -25.12 -10.48
C LYS A 44 4.85 -23.92 -9.86
N ILE A 45 5.30 -22.70 -10.12
CA ILE A 45 4.65 -21.47 -9.66
C ILE A 45 3.21 -21.38 -10.21
N TYR A 46 3.05 -21.55 -11.52
CA TYR A 46 1.76 -21.49 -12.16
C TYR A 46 0.79 -22.54 -11.58
N ASP A 47 1.26 -23.79 -11.48
CA ASP A 47 0.45 -24.91 -10.97
C ASP A 47 0.06 -24.70 -9.50
N LYS A 48 1.00 -24.22 -8.66
CA LYS A 48 0.74 -23.97 -7.24
C LYS A 48 -0.30 -22.84 -7.07
N ILE A 49 -0.13 -21.71 -7.75
CA ILE A 49 -1.05 -20.57 -7.66
C ILE A 49 -2.45 -20.96 -8.15
N THR A 50 -2.57 -21.56 -9.34
CA THR A 50 -3.87 -21.91 -9.91
C THR A 50 -4.59 -22.97 -9.09
N ARG A 51 -3.87 -23.91 -8.50
CA ARG A 51 -4.43 -24.93 -7.60
C ARG A 51 -4.96 -24.33 -6.30
N LEU A 52 -4.21 -23.42 -5.66
CA LEU A 52 -4.58 -22.86 -4.37
C LEU A 52 -5.60 -21.73 -4.49
N ALA A 53 -5.43 -20.82 -5.45
CA ALA A 53 -6.26 -19.62 -5.60
C ALA A 53 -7.39 -19.77 -6.64
N GLY A 54 -7.56 -20.95 -7.26
CA GLY A 54 -8.57 -21.14 -8.31
C GLY A 54 -10.01 -20.85 -7.90
N ASN A 55 -10.34 -20.95 -6.62
CA ASN A 55 -11.66 -20.63 -6.09
C ASN A 55 -11.71 -19.28 -5.34
N LEU A 56 -10.64 -18.50 -5.28
CA LEU A 56 -10.56 -17.28 -4.49
C LEU A 56 -11.59 -16.24 -4.92
N VAL A 57 -11.67 -15.96 -6.21
CA VAL A 57 -12.60 -14.97 -6.79
C VAL A 57 -14.04 -15.37 -6.53
N LYS A 58 -14.40 -16.61 -6.90
CA LYS A 58 -15.74 -17.14 -6.66
C LYS A 58 -16.13 -17.10 -5.18
N THR A 59 -15.23 -17.47 -4.29
CA THR A 59 -15.49 -17.44 -2.85
C THR A 59 -15.75 -16.01 -2.37
N GLY A 60 -14.97 -15.03 -2.84
CA GLY A 60 -15.20 -13.62 -2.52
C GLY A 60 -16.57 -13.13 -3.00
N GLU A 61 -16.94 -13.44 -4.23
CA GLU A 61 -18.25 -13.07 -4.82
C GLU A 61 -19.42 -13.74 -4.10
N ASP A 62 -19.26 -14.99 -3.68
CA ASP A 62 -20.31 -15.71 -2.94
C ASP A 62 -20.52 -15.10 -1.55
N ILE A 63 -19.42 -14.72 -0.85
CA ILE A 63 -19.50 -14.04 0.47
C ILE A 63 -20.14 -12.65 0.31
N GLU A 64 -19.70 -11.87 -0.69
CA GLU A 64 -20.28 -10.56 -1.00
C GLU A 64 -21.81 -10.65 -1.20
N ARG A 65 -22.26 -11.62 -1.98
CA ARG A 65 -23.68 -11.83 -2.27
C ARG A 65 -24.48 -12.25 -1.02
N GLU A 66 -23.90 -13.11 -0.18
CA GLU A 66 -24.58 -13.64 1.01
C GLU A 66 -24.65 -12.63 2.16
N TYR A 67 -23.59 -11.83 2.33
CA TYR A 67 -23.51 -10.89 3.45
C TYR A 67 -23.88 -9.46 3.07
N GLY A 68 -23.99 -9.16 1.76
CA GLY A 68 -24.24 -7.80 1.27
C GLY A 68 -23.09 -6.83 1.52
N ILE A 69 -21.89 -7.33 1.85
CA ILE A 69 -20.70 -6.51 2.11
C ILE A 69 -19.84 -6.49 0.84
N PRO A 70 -19.59 -5.33 0.20
CA PRO A 70 -18.77 -5.27 -1.00
C PRO A 70 -17.35 -5.79 -0.75
N ILE A 71 -16.86 -6.67 -1.62
CA ILE A 71 -15.47 -7.16 -1.65
C ILE A 71 -14.83 -6.69 -2.95
N ILE A 72 -14.13 -5.56 -2.88
CA ILE A 72 -13.68 -4.82 -4.06
C ILE A 72 -12.63 -5.57 -4.85
N ASN A 73 -11.62 -6.13 -4.16
CA ASN A 73 -10.54 -6.86 -4.79
C ASN A 73 -10.37 -8.27 -4.23
N LYS A 74 -9.98 -9.19 -5.10
CA LYS A 74 -9.47 -10.51 -4.77
C LYS A 74 -8.05 -10.56 -5.29
N ARG A 75 -7.07 -10.74 -4.40
CA ARG A 75 -5.64 -10.59 -4.70
C ARG A 75 -4.84 -11.81 -4.27
N ILE A 76 -3.63 -11.91 -4.79
CA ILE A 76 -2.63 -12.87 -4.34
C ILE A 76 -1.37 -12.09 -3.95
N SER A 77 -0.70 -12.50 -2.89
CA SER A 77 0.66 -12.09 -2.57
C SER A 77 1.55 -13.34 -2.54
N VAL A 78 2.74 -13.24 -3.14
CA VAL A 78 3.66 -14.38 -3.20
C VAL A 78 5.00 -14.04 -2.55
N THR A 79 5.79 -15.07 -2.23
CA THR A 79 7.17 -14.92 -1.81
C THR A 79 7.91 -13.96 -2.74
N PRO A 80 8.76 -13.05 -2.22
CA PRO A 80 9.57 -12.18 -3.06
C PRO A 80 10.32 -12.96 -4.14
N ILE A 81 9.98 -12.69 -5.39
CA ILE A 81 10.49 -13.45 -6.55
C ILE A 81 12.01 -13.36 -6.66
N SER A 82 12.65 -12.31 -6.11
CA SER A 82 14.11 -12.21 -6.10
C SER A 82 14.78 -13.41 -5.44
N MET A 83 14.12 -14.05 -4.45
CA MET A 83 14.63 -15.23 -3.77
C MET A 83 14.70 -16.44 -4.71
N LEU A 84 13.74 -16.56 -5.64
CA LEU A 84 13.74 -17.63 -6.65
C LEU A 84 14.67 -17.28 -7.82
N ALA A 85 14.74 -15.98 -8.18
CA ALA A 85 15.62 -15.49 -9.24
C ALA A 85 17.13 -15.65 -8.93
N ALA A 86 17.49 -15.90 -7.67
CA ALA A 86 18.85 -16.23 -7.26
C ALA A 86 19.41 -17.50 -7.94
N THR A 87 18.55 -18.38 -8.44
CA THR A 87 18.96 -19.58 -9.19
C THR A 87 19.39 -19.27 -10.63
N GLY A 88 19.18 -18.04 -11.12
CA GLY A 88 19.55 -17.57 -12.45
C GLY A 88 18.37 -17.50 -13.43
N GLY A 89 18.68 -17.07 -14.67
CA GLY A 89 17.70 -16.90 -15.75
C GLY A 89 17.13 -15.48 -15.82
N ASP A 90 16.24 -15.24 -16.79
CA ASP A 90 15.61 -13.94 -17.01
C ASP A 90 14.40 -13.75 -16.05
N PRO A 91 14.46 -12.82 -15.07
CA PRO A 91 13.36 -12.62 -14.13
C PRO A 91 12.03 -12.23 -14.78
N VAL A 92 12.03 -11.66 -16.00
CA VAL A 92 10.81 -11.31 -16.73
C VAL A 92 9.92 -12.54 -17.01
N LEU A 93 10.51 -13.74 -17.07
CA LEU A 93 9.73 -14.97 -17.20
C LEU A 93 8.84 -15.25 -15.99
N TYR A 94 9.31 -14.92 -14.77
CA TYR A 94 8.46 -14.99 -13.59
C TYR A 94 7.29 -14.00 -13.66
N ALA A 95 7.52 -12.76 -14.10
CA ALA A 95 6.44 -11.77 -14.27
C ALA A 95 5.38 -12.28 -15.26
N LYS A 96 5.79 -12.81 -16.41
CA LYS A 96 4.87 -13.43 -17.39
C LYS A 96 4.12 -14.62 -16.81
N THR A 97 4.76 -15.42 -15.98
CA THR A 97 4.13 -16.57 -15.32
C THR A 97 3.09 -16.13 -14.30
N LEU A 98 3.41 -15.13 -13.49
CA LEU A 98 2.46 -14.54 -12.54
C LEU A 98 1.26 -13.93 -13.28
N GLN A 99 1.48 -13.23 -14.41
CA GLN A 99 0.38 -12.68 -15.22
C GLN A 99 -0.53 -13.80 -15.73
N ARG A 100 0.02 -14.88 -16.29
CA ARG A 100 -0.77 -16.05 -16.71
C ARG A 100 -1.57 -16.66 -15.55
N ALA A 101 -0.99 -16.69 -14.35
CA ALA A 101 -1.69 -17.20 -13.18
C ALA A 101 -2.82 -16.24 -12.75
N ALA A 102 -2.61 -14.92 -12.84
CA ALA A 102 -3.65 -13.92 -12.60
C ALA A 102 -4.82 -14.07 -13.59
N ASP A 103 -4.51 -14.23 -14.86
CA ASP A 103 -5.52 -14.46 -15.92
C ASP A 103 -6.33 -15.73 -15.66
N ALA A 104 -5.66 -16.81 -15.27
CA ALA A 104 -6.29 -18.10 -15.01
C ALA A 104 -7.16 -18.12 -13.74
N THR A 105 -6.81 -17.34 -12.71
CA THR A 105 -7.54 -17.26 -11.43
C THR A 105 -8.55 -16.12 -11.39
N GLY A 106 -8.46 -15.15 -12.31
CA GLY A 106 -9.34 -13.98 -12.39
C GLY A 106 -9.07 -12.93 -11.28
N VAL A 107 -7.95 -13.01 -10.59
CA VAL A 107 -7.63 -12.05 -9.51
C VAL A 107 -7.26 -10.69 -10.07
N ASN A 108 -7.52 -9.65 -9.28
CA ASN A 108 -7.24 -8.27 -9.68
C ASN A 108 -5.75 -7.97 -9.71
N PHE A 109 -4.99 -8.48 -8.73
CA PHE A 109 -3.55 -8.24 -8.62
C PHE A 109 -2.80 -9.43 -8.03
N ILE A 110 -1.53 -9.60 -8.44
CA ILE A 110 -0.54 -10.45 -7.77
C ILE A 110 0.64 -9.58 -7.37
N GLY A 111 0.87 -9.45 -6.06
CA GLY A 111 2.05 -8.83 -5.48
C GLY A 111 3.15 -9.85 -5.22
N GLY A 112 4.40 -9.38 -5.09
CA GLY A 112 5.54 -10.24 -4.80
C GLY A 112 6.59 -10.31 -5.91
N TYR A 113 6.42 -9.58 -7.02
CA TYR A 113 7.54 -9.33 -7.94
C TYR A 113 8.52 -8.35 -7.27
N SER A 114 9.16 -8.79 -6.19
CA SER A 114 9.74 -7.97 -5.15
C SER A 114 11.13 -8.42 -4.75
N ALA A 115 11.90 -7.49 -4.12
CA ALA A 115 13.22 -7.75 -3.57
C ALA A 115 13.39 -7.12 -2.18
N LEU A 116 14.13 -7.80 -1.27
CA LEU A 116 14.40 -7.36 0.09
C LEU A 116 15.89 -7.04 0.24
N VAL A 117 16.29 -5.81 -0.10
CA VAL A 117 17.71 -5.42 -0.21
C VAL A 117 18.21 -4.54 0.96
N HIS A 118 17.45 -4.46 2.04
CA HIS A 118 17.83 -3.69 3.22
C HIS A 118 19.13 -4.17 3.88
N LYS A 119 19.56 -5.41 3.65
CA LYS A 119 20.84 -5.96 4.14
C LYS A 119 21.95 -5.98 3.09
N GLY A 120 21.63 -5.73 1.84
CA GLY A 120 22.52 -5.82 0.67
C GLY A 120 21.83 -6.53 -0.47
N PHE A 121 22.51 -6.68 -1.59
CA PHE A 121 22.01 -7.34 -2.78
C PHE A 121 22.50 -8.77 -2.87
N SER A 122 21.64 -9.70 -3.22
CA SER A 122 22.00 -10.96 -3.87
C SER A 122 22.01 -10.78 -5.40
N ALA A 123 22.56 -11.75 -6.12
CA ALA A 123 22.52 -11.75 -7.59
C ALA A 123 21.09 -11.73 -8.13
N GLY A 124 20.16 -12.44 -7.48
CA GLY A 124 18.75 -12.46 -7.83
C GLY A 124 18.05 -11.13 -7.59
N ASP A 125 18.41 -10.42 -6.52
CA ASP A 125 17.83 -9.10 -6.22
C ASP A 125 18.18 -8.08 -7.29
N GLU A 126 19.44 -7.97 -7.67
CA GLU A 126 19.87 -7.02 -8.68
C GLU A 126 19.25 -7.32 -10.06
N ALA A 127 19.25 -8.59 -10.46
CA ALA A 127 18.63 -9.02 -11.71
C ALA A 127 17.13 -8.69 -11.75
N LEU A 128 16.41 -9.00 -10.67
CA LEU A 128 14.97 -8.70 -10.57
C LEU A 128 14.71 -7.19 -10.61
N ILE A 129 15.40 -6.39 -9.78
CA ILE A 129 15.18 -4.95 -9.70
C ILE A 129 15.39 -4.29 -11.06
N ARG A 130 16.45 -4.66 -11.77
CA ARG A 130 16.72 -4.12 -13.13
C ARG A 130 15.67 -4.54 -14.16
N SER A 131 14.95 -5.63 -13.95
CA SER A 131 13.88 -6.10 -14.82
C SER A 131 12.50 -5.46 -14.54
N ILE A 132 12.32 -4.75 -13.40
CA ILE A 132 11.03 -4.15 -13.02
C ILE A 132 10.42 -3.28 -14.13
N PRO A 133 11.16 -2.36 -14.78
CA PRO A 133 10.56 -1.52 -15.83
C PRO A 133 9.97 -2.34 -16.99
N GLU A 134 10.65 -3.41 -17.40
CA GLU A 134 10.14 -4.32 -18.43
C GLU A 134 8.93 -5.11 -17.92
N ALA A 135 9.07 -5.75 -16.76
CA ALA A 135 8.03 -6.58 -16.18
C ALA A 135 6.71 -5.80 -16.03
N LEU A 136 6.74 -4.59 -15.47
CA LEU A 136 5.55 -3.78 -15.24
C LEU A 136 4.98 -3.15 -16.52
N SER A 137 5.80 -3.00 -17.57
CA SER A 137 5.31 -2.52 -18.86
C SER A 137 4.53 -3.57 -19.65
N ILE A 138 4.87 -4.85 -19.50
CA ILE A 138 4.26 -5.96 -20.26
C ILE A 138 3.19 -6.73 -19.48
N THR A 139 2.95 -6.41 -18.22
CA THR A 139 1.95 -7.07 -17.37
C THR A 139 0.92 -6.06 -16.87
N GLU A 140 -0.33 -6.50 -16.69
CA GLU A 140 -1.41 -5.66 -16.21
C GLU A 140 -1.63 -5.81 -14.68
N ASN A 141 -1.64 -7.05 -14.20
CA ASN A 141 -2.03 -7.40 -12.84
C ASN A 141 -0.85 -7.57 -11.86
N ILE A 142 0.39 -7.44 -12.33
CA ILE A 142 1.58 -7.68 -11.49
C ILE A 142 2.02 -6.40 -10.80
N CYS A 143 2.24 -6.51 -9.49
CA CYS A 143 2.75 -5.42 -8.65
C CYS A 143 4.12 -5.77 -8.09
N SER A 144 4.94 -4.75 -7.90
CA SER A 144 6.33 -4.87 -7.47
C SER A 144 6.61 -4.01 -6.25
N SER A 145 7.56 -4.47 -5.42
CA SER A 145 8.11 -3.65 -4.34
C SER A 145 9.57 -3.98 -4.07
N VAL A 146 10.28 -2.98 -3.53
CA VAL A 146 11.67 -3.15 -3.08
C VAL A 146 11.82 -2.57 -1.69
N ASN A 147 12.20 -3.41 -0.71
CA ASN A 147 12.47 -2.96 0.66
C ASN A 147 13.95 -2.60 0.81
N ILE A 148 14.24 -1.29 0.91
CA ILE A 148 15.61 -0.74 0.87
C ILE A 148 16.19 -0.46 2.25
N GLY A 149 15.39 -0.48 3.28
CA GLY A 149 15.82 -0.10 4.63
C GLY A 149 15.03 -0.76 5.74
N SER A 150 15.57 -0.73 6.94
CA SER A 150 14.84 -1.06 8.16
C SER A 150 15.46 -0.35 9.37
N THR A 151 14.68 -0.20 10.44
CA THR A 151 15.18 0.32 11.72
C THR A 151 16.39 -0.47 12.24
N LYS A 152 16.44 -1.79 11.97
CA LYS A 152 17.52 -2.66 12.46
C LYS A 152 18.76 -2.67 11.57
N SER A 153 18.61 -2.48 10.26
CA SER A 153 19.73 -2.55 9.30
C SER A 153 20.19 -1.20 8.77
N GLY A 154 19.45 -0.12 9.02
CA GLY A 154 19.68 1.16 8.38
C GLY A 154 19.15 1.20 6.94
N ILE A 155 19.57 2.18 6.16
CA ILE A 155 19.13 2.39 4.78
C ILE A 155 20.25 2.00 3.82
N ASN A 156 19.96 1.16 2.85
CA ASN A 156 20.86 0.80 1.76
C ASN A 156 20.82 1.89 0.67
N MET A 157 21.78 2.81 0.69
CA MET A 157 21.82 3.95 -0.23
C MET A 157 22.16 3.56 -1.68
N ASP A 158 22.81 2.41 -1.88
CA ASP A 158 23.02 1.86 -3.23
C ASP A 158 21.67 1.42 -3.83
N ALA A 159 20.82 0.81 -3.00
CA ALA A 159 19.45 0.46 -3.42
C ALA A 159 18.58 1.70 -3.63
N VAL A 160 18.69 2.71 -2.78
CA VAL A 160 17.99 4.01 -2.94
C VAL A 160 18.32 4.64 -4.28
N LYS A 161 19.62 4.72 -4.62
CA LYS A 161 20.08 5.26 -5.91
C LYS A 161 19.52 4.47 -7.08
N LEU A 162 19.64 3.13 -7.03
CA LEU A 162 19.10 2.25 -8.06
C LEU A 162 17.58 2.43 -8.21
N MET A 163 16.84 2.53 -7.12
CA MET A 163 15.38 2.65 -7.18
C MET A 163 14.91 3.97 -7.80
N GLY A 164 15.62 5.09 -7.59
CA GLY A 164 15.30 6.33 -8.31
C GLY A 164 15.41 6.17 -9.83
N GLU A 165 16.46 5.48 -10.30
CA GLU A 165 16.62 5.15 -11.73
C GLU A 165 15.52 4.19 -12.22
N ILE A 166 15.16 3.19 -11.44
CA ILE A 166 14.13 2.20 -11.80
C ILE A 166 12.73 2.85 -11.87
N VAL A 167 12.38 3.71 -10.92
CA VAL A 167 11.11 4.46 -10.96
C VAL A 167 11.05 5.32 -12.22
N HIS A 168 12.11 6.09 -12.54
CA HIS A 168 12.15 6.93 -13.72
C HIS A 168 12.02 6.10 -15.01
N LYS A 169 12.79 5.02 -15.15
CA LYS A 169 12.70 4.10 -16.29
C LYS A 169 11.34 3.41 -16.43
N THR A 170 10.69 3.11 -15.30
CA THR A 170 9.34 2.52 -15.31
C THR A 170 8.31 3.53 -15.82
N ALA A 171 8.45 4.81 -15.41
CA ALA A 171 7.63 5.88 -15.93
C ALA A 171 7.81 6.05 -17.45
N GLU A 172 9.06 6.10 -17.94
CA GLU A 172 9.37 6.19 -19.39
C GLU A 172 8.76 5.03 -20.19
N LYS A 173 8.92 3.79 -19.69
CA LYS A 173 8.40 2.59 -20.39
C LYS A 173 6.87 2.49 -20.42
N THR A 174 6.17 3.24 -19.59
CA THR A 174 4.71 3.24 -19.51
C THR A 174 4.11 4.63 -19.72
N ALA A 175 4.88 5.52 -20.34
CA ALA A 175 4.46 6.91 -20.61
C ALA A 175 3.22 7.01 -21.51
N ASP A 176 3.05 6.04 -22.41
CA ASP A 176 1.88 5.89 -23.28
C ASP A 176 0.57 5.53 -22.55
N ARG A 177 0.69 5.14 -21.26
CA ARG A 177 -0.41 4.76 -20.37
C ARG A 177 -0.34 5.54 -19.06
N ASP A 178 -0.13 6.85 -19.11
CA ASP A 178 -0.04 7.75 -17.97
C ASP A 178 0.94 7.27 -16.86
N CYS A 179 2.03 6.61 -17.26
CA CYS A 179 3.07 6.10 -16.35
C CYS A 179 2.55 5.09 -15.31
N ILE A 180 1.50 4.32 -15.63
CA ILE A 180 0.80 3.38 -14.75
C ILE A 180 1.73 2.33 -14.11
N GLY A 181 2.85 2.01 -14.73
CA GLY A 181 3.84 1.12 -14.14
C GLY A 181 4.32 1.58 -12.78
N CYS A 182 4.46 2.90 -12.57
CA CYS A 182 4.86 3.46 -11.28
C CYS A 182 3.77 3.34 -10.21
N ALA A 183 2.49 3.33 -10.59
CA ALA A 183 1.39 3.06 -9.66
C ALA A 183 1.41 1.61 -9.11
N LYS A 184 2.11 0.70 -9.80
CA LYS A 184 2.29 -0.71 -9.41
C LYS A 184 3.64 -0.98 -8.75
N LEU A 185 4.47 0.04 -8.49
CA LEU A 185 5.80 -0.07 -7.91
C LEU A 185 5.90 0.71 -6.60
N VAL A 186 6.32 0.04 -5.54
CA VAL A 186 6.46 0.64 -4.21
C VAL A 186 7.88 0.44 -3.67
N VAL A 187 8.49 1.49 -3.14
CA VAL A 187 9.76 1.39 -2.42
C VAL A 187 9.49 1.48 -0.92
N PHE A 188 9.91 0.46 -0.17
CA PHE A 188 9.64 0.37 1.27
C PHE A 188 10.87 0.59 2.14
N CYS A 189 10.64 1.10 3.34
CA CYS A 189 11.45 0.90 4.53
C CYS A 189 10.60 0.22 5.61
N ASN A 190 11.13 -0.78 6.33
CA ASN A 190 10.40 -1.58 7.29
C ASN A 190 9.15 -2.26 6.69
N ALA A 191 9.24 -2.84 5.50
CA ALA A 191 8.12 -3.55 4.89
C ALA A 191 7.61 -4.67 5.81
N VAL A 192 6.28 -4.79 5.92
CA VAL A 192 5.61 -5.89 6.63
C VAL A 192 5.39 -7.08 5.72
N GLU A 193 5.42 -8.27 6.28
CA GLU A 193 5.39 -9.54 5.55
C GLU A 193 3.98 -10.08 5.29
N ASP A 194 2.98 -9.54 5.98
CA ASP A 194 1.58 -9.96 6.01
C ASP A 194 0.61 -8.93 5.37
N ASN A 195 1.13 -7.96 4.63
CA ASN A 195 0.33 -6.89 4.04
C ASN A 195 -0.60 -7.39 2.92
N PRO A 196 -1.95 -7.32 3.10
CA PRO A 196 -2.89 -7.73 2.06
C PRO A 196 -3.28 -6.63 1.11
N PHE A 197 -2.92 -5.38 1.40
CA PHE A 197 -3.69 -4.21 0.99
C PHE A 197 -3.04 -3.42 -0.13
N MET A 198 -1.74 -3.19 -0.05
CA MET A 198 -1.04 -2.29 -0.95
C MET A 198 -0.57 -2.99 -2.22
N ALA A 199 -0.39 -2.23 -3.30
CA ALA A 199 0.16 -2.74 -4.56
C ALA A 199 1.53 -3.44 -4.39
N GLY A 200 2.35 -3.00 -3.43
CA GLY A 200 3.64 -3.59 -3.10
C GLY A 200 3.61 -4.78 -2.13
N ALA A 201 2.44 -5.35 -1.83
CA ALA A 201 2.32 -6.51 -0.95
C ALA A 201 3.17 -7.69 -1.44
N PHE A 202 3.73 -8.44 -0.51
CA PHE A 202 4.38 -9.73 -0.75
C PHE A 202 4.10 -10.68 0.42
N HIS A 203 4.31 -11.95 0.21
CA HIS A 203 4.17 -12.99 1.24
C HIS A 203 5.53 -13.28 1.86
N GLY A 204 5.69 -12.97 3.14
CA GLY A 204 6.95 -13.10 3.84
C GLY A 204 7.33 -14.55 4.11
N VAL A 205 8.63 -14.76 4.38
CA VAL A 205 9.14 -16.11 4.67
C VAL A 205 8.74 -16.61 6.06
N GLY A 206 8.31 -15.73 6.94
CA GLY A 206 7.78 -16.06 8.28
C GLY A 206 6.32 -16.49 8.27
N GLU A 207 5.61 -16.30 7.16
CA GLU A 207 4.21 -16.60 7.02
C GLU A 207 3.94 -18.07 6.69
N PRO A 208 2.70 -18.61 6.90
CA PRO A 208 2.33 -19.97 6.52
C PRO A 208 2.50 -20.24 5.02
N ASP A 209 2.55 -21.52 4.60
CA ASP A 209 2.66 -21.89 3.18
C ASP A 209 1.53 -21.29 2.33
N CYS A 210 0.32 -21.24 2.89
CA CYS A 210 -0.83 -20.55 2.29
C CYS A 210 -1.72 -19.97 3.40
N VAL A 211 -2.21 -18.74 3.23
CA VAL A 211 -3.01 -18.03 4.23
C VAL A 211 -3.94 -17.04 3.54
N VAL A 212 -5.08 -16.72 4.16
CA VAL A 212 -5.97 -15.63 3.72
C VAL A 212 -5.86 -14.45 4.69
N HIS A 213 -5.60 -13.28 4.14
CA HIS A 213 -5.65 -11.99 4.82
C HIS A 213 -6.80 -11.15 4.28
N VAL A 214 -7.31 -10.23 5.08
CA VAL A 214 -8.38 -9.32 4.67
C VAL A 214 -7.97 -7.87 4.96
N GLY A 215 -8.13 -7.02 3.97
CA GLY A 215 -8.05 -5.57 4.13
C GLY A 215 -9.45 -4.97 4.17
N VAL A 216 -9.78 -4.26 5.23
CA VAL A 216 -11.06 -3.57 5.38
C VAL A 216 -10.84 -2.06 5.45
N SER A 217 -11.73 -1.30 4.81
CA SER A 217 -11.66 0.16 4.76
C SER A 217 -13.01 0.79 5.10
N GLY A 218 -13.01 2.06 5.44
CA GLY A 218 -14.21 2.82 5.74
C GLY A 218 -13.92 4.23 6.21
N PRO A 219 -13.19 5.06 5.45
CA PRO A 219 -13.06 6.49 5.74
C PRO A 219 -14.41 7.18 5.87
N GLY A 220 -15.35 6.86 4.98
CA GLY A 220 -16.71 7.40 5.00
C GLY A 220 -17.46 7.10 6.30
N VAL A 221 -17.31 5.89 6.85
CA VAL A 221 -17.91 5.52 8.12
C VAL A 221 -17.38 6.38 9.27
N VAL A 222 -16.06 6.61 9.29
CA VAL A 222 -15.41 7.44 10.31
C VAL A 222 -15.86 8.90 10.15
N GLN A 223 -15.90 9.42 8.93
CA GLN A 223 -16.37 10.77 8.65
C GLN A 223 -17.83 10.95 9.09
N ALA A 224 -18.72 10.02 8.72
CA ALA A 224 -20.13 10.06 9.10
C ALA A 224 -20.33 10.01 10.62
N ALA A 225 -19.50 9.21 11.32
CA ALA A 225 -19.54 9.15 12.77
C ALA A 225 -19.15 10.50 13.42
N LEU A 226 -18.11 11.17 12.92
CA LEU A 226 -17.68 12.48 13.46
C LEU A 226 -18.68 13.60 13.16
N LYS A 227 -19.29 13.61 11.98
CA LYS A 227 -20.35 14.58 11.63
C LYS A 227 -21.53 14.62 12.61
N LYS A 228 -21.80 13.51 13.30
CA LYS A 228 -22.84 13.44 14.34
C LYS A 228 -22.48 14.22 15.61
N TYR A 229 -21.19 14.59 15.79
CA TYR A 229 -20.67 15.21 17.01
C TYR A 229 -19.72 16.38 16.72
N PRO A 230 -20.19 17.46 16.08
CA PRO A 230 -19.31 18.51 15.53
C PRO A 230 -18.60 19.39 16.59
N ASN A 231 -19.02 19.35 17.85
CA ASN A 231 -18.52 20.27 18.89
C ASN A 231 -17.91 19.53 20.10
N VAL A 232 -17.46 18.29 19.93
CA VAL A 232 -16.82 17.54 21.01
C VAL A 232 -15.30 17.83 21.05
N ASP A 233 -14.70 17.64 22.23
CA ASP A 233 -13.26 17.78 22.39
C ASP A 233 -12.47 16.66 21.68
N LEU A 234 -11.15 16.85 21.47
CA LEU A 234 -10.33 15.90 20.74
C LEU A 234 -10.21 14.53 21.44
N GLY A 235 -10.37 14.44 22.76
CA GLY A 235 -10.43 13.16 23.46
C GLY A 235 -11.70 12.38 23.09
N SER A 236 -12.84 13.08 23.01
CA SER A 236 -14.10 12.50 22.54
C SER A 236 -14.04 12.11 21.06
N VAL A 237 -13.39 12.92 20.21
CA VAL A 237 -13.10 12.55 18.80
C VAL A 237 -12.34 11.22 18.73
N ALA A 238 -11.27 11.07 19.51
CA ALA A 238 -10.50 9.83 19.54
C ALA A 238 -11.34 8.61 19.96
N GLU A 239 -12.24 8.76 20.93
CA GLU A 239 -13.13 7.69 21.37
C GLU A 239 -14.18 7.32 20.31
N ILE A 240 -14.71 8.30 19.57
CA ILE A 240 -15.63 8.05 18.45
C ILE A 240 -14.92 7.26 17.36
N VAL A 241 -13.75 7.72 16.92
CA VAL A 241 -12.93 7.05 15.90
C VAL A 241 -12.61 5.62 16.34
N LYS A 242 -12.14 5.42 17.56
CA LYS A 242 -11.80 4.10 18.11
C LYS A 242 -12.98 3.12 18.08
N ARG A 243 -14.17 3.56 18.50
CA ARG A 243 -15.39 2.73 18.49
C ARG A 243 -15.83 2.39 17.06
N THR A 244 -15.70 3.32 16.14
CA THR A 244 -16.02 3.11 14.72
C THR A 244 -15.04 2.12 14.10
N ALA A 245 -13.75 2.30 14.33
CA ALA A 245 -12.69 1.39 13.89
C ALA A 245 -12.89 -0.05 14.43
N PHE A 246 -13.32 -0.19 15.68
CA PHE A 246 -13.70 -1.50 16.24
C PHE A 246 -14.78 -2.19 15.41
N LYS A 247 -15.85 -1.48 15.05
CA LYS A 247 -16.97 -2.05 14.25
C LYS A 247 -16.51 -2.45 12.86
N ILE A 248 -15.75 -1.58 12.17
CA ILE A 248 -15.20 -1.85 10.84
C ILE A 248 -14.31 -3.11 10.87
N THR A 249 -13.42 -3.24 11.86
CA THR A 249 -12.54 -4.40 12.00
C THR A 249 -13.32 -5.70 12.19
N ARG A 250 -14.42 -5.67 12.96
CA ARG A 250 -15.28 -6.85 13.17
C ARG A 250 -15.90 -7.36 11.87
N MET A 251 -16.23 -6.45 10.94
CA MET A 251 -16.73 -6.83 9.61
C MET A 251 -15.63 -7.52 8.79
N GLY A 252 -14.42 -6.97 8.81
CA GLY A 252 -13.26 -7.60 8.16
C GLY A 252 -12.98 -9.00 8.70
N GLN A 253 -13.03 -9.18 10.02
CA GLN A 253 -12.83 -10.50 10.64
C GLN A 253 -13.93 -11.51 10.26
N LEU A 254 -15.18 -11.09 10.17
CA LEU A 254 -16.28 -11.94 9.74
C LEU A 254 -16.00 -12.49 8.34
N VAL A 255 -15.70 -11.61 7.39
CA VAL A 255 -15.40 -11.99 5.99
C VAL A 255 -14.15 -12.87 5.92
N GLY A 256 -13.07 -12.52 6.63
CA GLY A 256 -11.83 -13.30 6.63
C GLY A 256 -11.99 -14.71 7.20
N THR A 257 -12.74 -14.85 8.28
CA THR A 257 -13.05 -16.17 8.88
C THR A 257 -13.85 -17.03 7.93
N GLU A 258 -14.84 -16.46 7.25
CA GLU A 258 -15.68 -17.22 6.31
C GLU A 258 -14.89 -17.56 5.03
N ALA A 259 -14.07 -16.65 4.52
CA ALA A 259 -13.21 -16.93 3.37
C ALA A 259 -12.20 -18.07 3.66
N SER A 260 -11.55 -18.02 4.82
CA SER A 260 -10.66 -19.08 5.32
C SER A 260 -11.36 -20.44 5.35
N LYS A 261 -12.56 -20.49 5.92
CA LYS A 261 -13.35 -21.72 6.02
C LYS A 261 -13.71 -22.31 4.65
N ARG A 262 -14.17 -21.47 3.71
CA ARG A 262 -14.57 -21.92 2.37
C ARG A 262 -13.39 -22.34 1.50
N LEU A 263 -12.27 -21.65 1.64
CA LEU A 263 -11.04 -21.95 0.89
C LEU A 263 -10.21 -23.07 1.52
N GLY A 264 -10.49 -23.45 2.77
CA GLY A 264 -9.75 -24.51 3.48
C GLY A 264 -8.31 -24.12 3.80
N VAL A 265 -8.02 -22.80 3.97
CA VAL A 265 -6.70 -22.29 4.33
C VAL A 265 -6.78 -21.48 5.62
N PRO A 266 -5.68 -21.36 6.41
CA PRO A 266 -5.68 -20.56 7.64
C PRO A 266 -6.12 -19.11 7.39
N PHE A 267 -6.81 -18.52 8.37
CA PHE A 267 -7.02 -17.07 8.44
C PHE A 267 -5.79 -16.43 9.10
N GLY A 268 -5.20 -15.45 8.43
CA GLY A 268 -4.06 -14.68 8.91
C GLY A 268 -4.50 -13.44 9.68
N ILE A 269 -4.59 -12.31 9.00
CA ILE A 269 -4.86 -11.02 9.65
C ILE A 269 -6.00 -10.24 9.01
N VAL A 270 -6.55 -9.32 9.81
CA VAL A 270 -7.33 -8.17 9.33
C VAL A 270 -6.42 -6.95 9.34
N ASP A 271 -6.26 -6.33 8.21
CA ASP A 271 -5.68 -5.01 8.07
C ASP A 271 -6.81 -3.97 8.04
N LEU A 272 -6.93 -3.18 9.10
CA LEU A 272 -7.81 -2.03 9.12
C LEU A 272 -7.03 -0.80 8.65
N SER A 273 -7.10 -0.54 7.37
CA SER A 273 -6.51 0.67 6.78
C SER A 273 -7.63 1.57 6.24
N LEU A 274 -7.71 2.79 6.78
CA LEU A 274 -8.54 3.84 6.19
C LEU A 274 -7.90 4.27 4.88
N ALA A 275 -8.16 3.50 3.84
CA ALA A 275 -7.70 3.75 2.48
C ALA A 275 -8.83 4.37 1.68
N PRO A 276 -8.74 5.65 1.33
CA PRO A 276 -9.80 6.36 0.65
C PRO A 276 -9.99 5.86 -0.78
N THR A 277 -11.08 6.31 -1.39
CA THR A 277 -11.31 6.25 -2.83
C THR A 277 -11.61 7.64 -3.37
N PRO A 278 -11.55 7.86 -4.70
CA PRO A 278 -11.95 9.14 -5.28
C PRO A 278 -13.45 9.45 -5.13
N ALA A 279 -14.23 8.52 -4.60
CA ALA A 279 -15.65 8.71 -4.39
C ALA A 279 -15.95 9.78 -3.32
N VAL A 280 -17.00 10.55 -3.55
CA VAL A 280 -17.47 11.55 -2.58
C VAL A 280 -17.91 10.83 -1.29
N GLY A 281 -17.42 11.32 -0.16
CA GLY A 281 -17.73 10.74 1.15
C GLY A 281 -16.81 9.63 1.62
N ASP A 282 -15.73 9.33 0.89
CA ASP A 282 -14.73 8.31 1.25
C ASP A 282 -13.31 8.91 1.25
N SER A 283 -13.07 9.90 2.11
CA SER A 283 -11.84 10.70 2.15
C SER A 283 -11.24 10.78 3.55
N VAL A 284 -9.96 10.48 3.68
CA VAL A 284 -9.20 10.70 4.93
C VAL A 284 -8.98 12.19 5.17
N ALA A 285 -8.73 12.99 4.13
CA ALA A 285 -8.61 14.44 4.28
C ALA A 285 -9.88 15.04 4.89
N HIS A 286 -11.06 14.64 4.42
CA HIS A 286 -12.32 15.14 4.98
C HIS A 286 -12.53 14.69 6.43
N ILE A 287 -12.01 13.53 6.88
CA ILE A 287 -12.02 13.17 8.31
C ILE A 287 -11.21 14.18 9.12
N LEU A 288 -10.05 14.61 8.62
CA LEU A 288 -9.20 15.60 9.29
C LEU A 288 -9.88 16.98 9.34
N GLU A 289 -10.64 17.32 8.32
CA GLU A 289 -11.44 18.55 8.25
C GLU A 289 -12.62 18.50 9.24
N GLU A 290 -13.29 17.37 9.41
CA GLU A 290 -14.31 17.19 10.46
C GLU A 290 -13.75 17.34 11.89
N MET A 291 -12.43 17.20 12.07
CA MET A 291 -11.76 17.50 13.34
C MET A 291 -11.51 19.00 13.57
N GLY A 292 -11.92 19.86 12.63
CA GLY A 292 -11.85 21.32 12.73
C GLY A 292 -10.76 21.99 11.91
N LEU A 293 -10.14 21.26 10.96
CA LEU A 293 -9.25 21.88 9.97
C LEU A 293 -10.07 22.47 8.84
N GLU A 294 -9.73 23.67 8.40
CA GLU A 294 -10.42 24.31 7.24
C GLU A 294 -10.10 23.57 5.95
N THR A 295 -8.83 23.14 5.79
CA THR A 295 -8.36 22.35 4.65
C THR A 295 -7.25 21.42 5.11
N CYS A 296 -7.24 20.20 4.58
CA CYS A 296 -6.10 19.28 4.75
C CYS A 296 -4.82 19.91 4.15
N GLY A 297 -3.70 19.79 4.86
CA GLY A 297 -2.42 20.40 4.47
C GLY A 297 -2.04 21.62 5.32
N THR A 298 -3.01 22.33 5.91
CA THR A 298 -2.78 23.46 6.80
C THR A 298 -2.07 23.03 8.11
N HIS A 299 -1.57 24.00 8.87
CA HIS A 299 -1.01 23.71 10.20
C HIS A 299 -2.04 23.02 11.10
N GLY A 300 -1.64 21.97 11.82
CA GLY A 300 -2.54 21.12 12.59
C GLY A 300 -2.81 19.75 11.92
N THR A 301 -2.70 19.63 10.60
CA THR A 301 -2.99 18.39 9.86
C THR A 301 -2.19 17.19 10.37
N THR A 302 -0.87 17.35 10.61
CA THR A 302 -0.04 16.27 11.15
C THR A 302 -0.50 15.82 12.55
N ALA A 303 -0.92 16.76 13.41
CA ALA A 303 -1.43 16.43 14.74
C ALA A 303 -2.78 15.71 14.68
N ALA A 304 -3.70 16.19 13.83
CA ALA A 304 -5.00 15.53 13.59
C ALA A 304 -4.82 14.11 13.02
N LEU A 305 -3.90 13.94 12.08
CA LEU A 305 -3.57 12.63 11.51
C LEU A 305 -2.95 11.68 12.56
N ALA A 306 -2.11 12.19 13.45
CA ALA A 306 -1.56 11.40 14.56
C ALA A 306 -2.66 10.87 15.49
N LEU A 307 -3.63 11.72 15.84
CA LEU A 307 -4.81 11.32 16.61
C LEU A 307 -5.63 10.27 15.88
N LEU A 308 -5.94 10.50 14.60
CA LEU A 308 -6.70 9.57 13.77
C LEU A 308 -6.03 8.20 13.71
N ASN A 309 -4.75 8.18 13.35
CA ASN A 309 -4.01 6.93 13.15
C ASN A 309 -3.91 6.10 14.44
N ASP A 310 -3.65 6.75 15.58
CA ASP A 310 -3.59 6.07 16.89
C ASP A 310 -4.96 5.52 17.32
N ALA A 311 -6.02 6.31 17.15
CA ALA A 311 -7.38 5.88 17.50
C ALA A 311 -7.86 4.69 16.63
N VAL A 312 -7.56 4.70 15.34
CA VAL A 312 -7.86 3.59 14.42
C VAL A 312 -7.14 2.32 14.85
N LYS A 313 -5.85 2.38 15.15
CA LYS A 313 -5.06 1.23 15.60
C LYS A 313 -5.59 0.67 16.90
N LYS A 314 -5.92 1.53 17.88
CA LYS A 314 -6.53 1.10 19.16
C LYS A 314 -7.86 0.39 18.95
N GLY A 315 -8.71 0.90 18.06
CA GLY A 315 -9.99 0.27 17.73
C GLY A 315 -9.82 -1.11 17.09
N GLY A 316 -8.87 -1.24 16.15
CA GLY A 316 -8.53 -2.51 15.50
C GLY A 316 -8.07 -3.58 16.49
N VAL A 317 -7.06 -3.27 17.30
CA VAL A 317 -6.49 -4.20 18.29
C VAL A 317 -7.54 -4.65 19.32
N MET A 318 -8.50 -3.79 19.68
CA MET A 318 -9.60 -4.17 20.59
C MET A 318 -10.63 -5.09 19.92
N ALA A 319 -10.74 -5.07 18.60
CA ALA A 319 -11.77 -5.82 17.86
C ALA A 319 -11.35 -7.24 17.51
N SER A 320 -10.06 -7.48 17.30
CA SER A 320 -9.52 -8.75 16.82
C SER A 320 -8.13 -9.02 17.40
N SER A 321 -7.86 -10.29 17.71
CA SER A 321 -6.50 -10.77 18.03
C SER A 321 -5.63 -10.98 16.77
N SER A 322 -6.23 -10.89 15.59
CA SER A 322 -5.59 -11.14 14.29
C SER A 322 -5.43 -9.83 13.50
N VAL A 323 -5.02 -8.74 14.15
CA VAL A 323 -4.74 -7.47 13.48
C VAL A 323 -3.28 -7.47 13.03
N GLY A 324 -3.05 -7.06 11.79
CA GLY A 324 -1.71 -6.99 11.19
C GLY A 324 -1.66 -6.05 10.00
N GLY A 325 -0.73 -6.29 9.09
CA GLY A 325 -0.53 -5.49 7.91
C GLY A 325 -0.07 -4.06 8.24
N LEU A 326 -0.63 -3.08 7.55
CA LEU A 326 -0.28 -1.67 7.73
C LEU A 326 -1.18 -0.94 8.72
N SER A 327 -2.40 -1.37 8.90
CA SER A 327 -3.45 -0.85 9.80
C SER A 327 -3.28 0.61 10.24
N GLY A 328 -4.25 1.46 9.89
CA GLY A 328 -4.22 2.88 10.25
C GLY A 328 -4.75 3.79 9.14
N ALA A 329 -4.30 5.03 9.08
CA ALA A 329 -4.74 6.00 8.09
C ALA A 329 -3.75 6.10 6.92
N PHE A 330 -4.25 5.93 5.69
CA PHE A 330 -3.53 6.14 4.43
C PHE A 330 -3.75 7.56 3.93
N ILE A 331 -2.76 8.08 3.21
CA ILE A 331 -2.79 9.44 2.66
C ILE A 331 -2.41 9.46 1.15
N PRO A 332 -3.00 8.59 0.31
CA PRO A 332 -2.74 8.64 -1.13
C PRO A 332 -3.34 9.90 -1.74
N VAL A 333 -2.59 10.58 -2.61
CA VAL A 333 -3.07 11.87 -3.15
C VAL A 333 -4.12 11.66 -4.24
N THR A 334 -3.88 10.81 -5.24
CA THR A 334 -4.83 10.66 -6.36
C THR A 334 -6.06 9.81 -6.02
N GLU A 335 -6.04 9.09 -4.92
CA GLU A 335 -7.12 8.20 -4.48
C GLU A 335 -8.04 8.85 -3.43
N ASP A 336 -7.83 10.11 -3.04
CA ASP A 336 -8.57 10.81 -1.99
C ASP A 336 -9.10 12.17 -2.48
N ALA A 337 -10.42 12.32 -2.54
CA ALA A 337 -11.06 13.54 -3.06
C ALA A 337 -10.63 14.82 -2.32
N GLY A 338 -10.45 14.75 -1.00
CA GLY A 338 -9.99 15.89 -0.19
C GLY A 338 -8.49 16.17 -0.39
N MET A 339 -7.64 15.13 -0.48
CA MET A 339 -6.21 15.30 -0.79
C MET A 339 -6.01 15.90 -2.18
N ILE A 340 -6.79 15.45 -3.18
CA ILE A 340 -6.80 16.01 -4.54
C ILE A 340 -7.14 17.50 -4.48
N ALA A 341 -8.21 17.88 -3.77
CA ALA A 341 -8.64 19.27 -3.64
C ALA A 341 -7.57 20.13 -2.95
N ALA A 342 -7.00 19.66 -1.85
CA ALA A 342 -5.96 20.35 -1.09
C ALA A 342 -4.64 20.49 -1.90
N ALA A 343 -4.29 19.49 -2.70
CA ALA A 343 -3.13 19.59 -3.60
C ALA A 343 -3.38 20.59 -4.75
N ARG A 344 -4.59 20.66 -5.30
CA ARG A 344 -4.97 21.64 -6.34
C ARG A 344 -4.96 23.07 -5.83
N SER A 345 -5.43 23.31 -4.60
CA SER A 345 -5.40 24.65 -3.98
C SER A 345 -3.99 25.08 -3.57
N GLY A 346 -3.05 24.13 -3.45
CA GLY A 346 -1.69 24.37 -2.98
C GLY A 346 -1.53 24.34 -1.45
N ASP A 347 -2.58 24.03 -0.70
CA ASP A 347 -2.54 23.87 0.75
C ASP A 347 -1.78 22.61 1.16
N LEU A 348 -1.85 21.57 0.34
CA LEU A 348 -1.10 20.32 0.52
C LEU A 348 0.09 20.27 -0.45
N GLN A 349 1.30 20.34 0.08
CA GLN A 349 2.55 20.26 -0.66
C GLN A 349 3.30 18.98 -0.32
N LEU A 350 4.30 18.60 -1.14
CA LEU A 350 5.06 17.37 -0.96
C LEU A 350 5.76 17.33 0.41
N GLU A 351 6.40 18.43 0.81
CA GLU A 351 7.09 18.55 2.10
C GLU A 351 6.11 18.41 3.29
N LYS A 352 4.85 18.84 3.10
CA LYS A 352 3.81 18.63 4.11
C LYS A 352 3.39 17.17 4.19
N LEU A 353 3.27 16.49 3.05
CA LEU A 353 3.03 15.05 3.01
C LEU A 353 4.15 14.27 3.69
N GLU A 354 5.42 14.59 3.43
CA GLU A 354 6.57 13.98 4.13
C GLU A 354 6.46 14.13 5.65
N ALA A 355 6.09 15.31 6.14
CA ALA A 355 5.86 15.52 7.58
C ALA A 355 4.67 14.67 8.11
N MET A 356 3.62 14.50 7.32
CA MET A 356 2.46 13.67 7.67
C MET A 356 2.81 12.17 7.69
N THR A 357 3.76 11.72 6.87
CA THR A 357 4.18 10.32 6.85
C THR A 357 4.88 9.86 8.13
N ALA A 358 5.38 10.79 8.94
CA ALA A 358 5.88 10.45 10.27
C ALA A 358 4.82 9.85 11.19
N VAL A 359 3.54 10.13 10.95
CA VAL A 359 2.40 9.73 11.80
C VAL A 359 1.31 8.94 11.08
N CYS A 360 1.35 8.79 9.75
CA CYS A 360 0.43 7.94 9.00
C CYS A 360 0.83 6.45 9.10
N SER A 361 0.11 5.56 8.45
CA SER A 361 0.42 4.12 8.49
C SER A 361 1.29 3.64 7.32
N VAL A 362 1.40 4.39 6.22
CA VAL A 362 2.09 3.92 5.00
C VAL A 362 3.27 4.79 4.62
N GLY A 363 3.07 6.03 4.19
CA GLY A 363 4.11 6.87 3.60
C GLY A 363 3.58 7.74 2.47
N LEU A 364 4.46 8.17 1.57
CA LEU A 364 4.10 8.87 0.35
C LEU A 364 3.43 7.91 -0.63
N ASP A 365 2.19 8.17 -0.97
CA ASP A 365 1.40 7.24 -1.76
C ASP A 365 0.64 7.94 -2.90
N MET A 366 0.70 7.33 -4.09
CA MET A 366 0.03 7.80 -5.31
C MET A 366 0.25 9.30 -5.59
N ILE A 367 1.50 9.71 -5.61
CA ILE A 367 1.89 11.11 -5.81
C ILE A 367 2.44 11.30 -7.22
N ALA A 368 1.69 12.01 -8.06
CA ALA A 368 2.17 12.44 -9.37
C ALA A 368 3.17 13.61 -9.21
N ILE A 369 4.33 13.48 -9.86
CA ILE A 369 5.38 14.49 -9.88
C ILE A 369 5.76 14.83 -11.33
N PRO A 370 6.41 16.00 -11.61
CA PRO A 370 6.79 16.37 -12.96
C PRO A 370 7.64 15.29 -13.64
N GLY A 371 7.38 15.00 -14.91
CA GLY A 371 8.10 13.98 -15.66
C GLY A 371 9.58 14.29 -15.88
N GLU A 372 9.97 15.55 -15.76
CA GLU A 372 11.36 16.03 -15.83
C GLU A 372 12.15 15.83 -14.53
N THR A 373 11.50 15.30 -13.46
CA THR A 373 12.16 15.08 -12.17
C THR A 373 13.32 14.09 -12.30
N PRO A 374 14.58 14.52 -12.04
CA PRO A 374 15.74 13.64 -12.20
C PRO A 374 15.72 12.45 -11.25
N ALA A 375 16.32 11.34 -11.66
CA ALA A 375 16.38 10.11 -10.86
C ALA A 375 17.03 10.33 -9.47
N GLU A 376 18.03 11.20 -9.36
CA GLU A 376 18.64 11.54 -8.08
C GLU A 376 17.72 12.31 -7.13
N VAL A 377 16.76 13.07 -7.65
CA VAL A 377 15.73 13.73 -6.82
C VAL A 377 14.73 12.70 -6.32
N ILE A 378 14.28 11.77 -7.18
CA ILE A 378 13.44 10.64 -6.77
C ILE A 378 14.14 9.80 -5.71
N SER A 379 15.44 9.53 -5.88
CA SER A 379 16.27 8.85 -4.88
C SER A 379 16.31 9.59 -3.55
N ALA A 380 16.37 10.92 -3.57
CA ALA A 380 16.39 11.73 -2.35
C ALA A 380 15.04 11.67 -1.61
N ILE A 381 13.92 11.76 -2.32
CA ILE A 381 12.57 11.57 -1.75
C ILE A 381 12.46 10.17 -1.10
N ILE A 382 12.97 9.12 -1.77
CA ILE A 382 13.01 7.76 -1.21
C ILE A 382 13.89 7.71 0.06
N ALA A 383 15.04 8.41 0.07
CA ALA A 383 15.93 8.44 1.22
C ALA A 383 15.30 9.14 2.43
N ASP A 384 14.65 10.28 2.22
CA ASP A 384 13.98 11.06 3.27
C ASP A 384 12.84 10.26 3.90
N GLU A 385 12.00 9.64 3.07
CA GLU A 385 10.91 8.80 3.53
C GLU A 385 11.40 7.54 4.27
N ALA A 386 12.47 6.92 3.78
CA ALA A 386 13.12 5.80 4.48
C ALA A 386 13.71 6.22 5.83
N ALA A 387 14.26 7.43 5.95
CA ALA A 387 14.77 7.96 7.20
C ALA A 387 13.65 8.16 8.23
N ILE A 388 12.50 8.69 7.79
CA ILE A 388 11.30 8.83 8.64
C ILE A 388 10.88 7.45 9.17
N GLY A 389 10.77 6.46 8.29
CA GLY A 389 10.39 5.09 8.67
C GLY A 389 11.39 4.44 9.62
N MET A 390 12.67 4.56 9.31
CA MET A 390 13.76 3.98 10.11
C MET A 390 13.78 4.54 11.53
N VAL A 391 13.72 5.87 11.68
CA VAL A 391 13.81 6.53 13.00
C VAL A 391 12.57 6.28 13.84
N ASN A 392 11.38 6.29 13.22
CA ASN A 392 10.12 6.08 13.94
C ASN A 392 9.74 4.60 14.10
N SER A 393 10.55 3.65 13.64
CA SER A 393 10.27 2.21 13.71
C SER A 393 8.90 1.86 13.11
N LYS A 394 8.55 2.49 12.00
CA LYS A 394 7.31 2.27 11.27
C LYS A 394 7.58 1.93 9.80
N THR A 395 6.66 1.27 9.14
CA THR A 395 6.70 1.11 7.69
C THR A 395 6.52 2.47 7.03
N THR A 396 7.39 2.78 6.08
CA THR A 396 7.18 3.85 5.11
C THR A 396 7.30 3.30 3.70
N ALA A 397 6.52 3.87 2.80
CA ALA A 397 6.46 3.53 1.39
C ALA A 397 6.61 4.78 0.54
N VAL A 398 7.18 4.62 -0.64
CA VAL A 398 7.20 5.65 -1.68
C VAL A 398 6.61 5.07 -2.95
N ARG A 399 5.46 5.63 -3.35
CA ARG A 399 4.79 5.38 -4.63
C ARG A 399 4.60 6.71 -5.33
N VAL A 400 5.67 7.18 -5.97
CA VAL A 400 5.69 8.41 -6.77
C VAL A 400 5.66 8.09 -8.25
N ILE A 401 5.00 8.95 -9.03
CA ILE A 401 4.73 8.73 -10.45
C ILE A 401 5.25 9.92 -11.24
N PRO A 402 6.47 9.83 -11.80
CA PRO A 402 6.96 10.84 -12.72
C PRO A 402 6.09 10.86 -13.98
N ALA A 403 5.32 11.93 -14.18
CA ALA A 403 4.37 12.07 -15.29
C ALA A 403 5.09 12.53 -16.55
N ILE A 404 5.69 11.60 -17.29
CA ILE A 404 6.52 11.89 -18.47
C ILE A 404 5.77 12.80 -19.45
N GLY A 405 6.43 13.91 -19.84
CA GLY A 405 5.88 14.91 -20.75
C GLY A 405 4.93 15.94 -20.11
N LYS A 406 4.63 15.80 -18.81
CA LYS A 406 3.73 16.71 -18.07
C LYS A 406 4.49 17.48 -16.99
N LYS A 407 3.94 18.64 -16.58
CA LYS A 407 4.52 19.57 -15.61
C LYS A 407 3.65 19.72 -14.36
N ALA A 408 4.23 20.30 -13.31
CA ALA A 408 3.49 20.64 -12.10
C ALA A 408 2.25 21.48 -12.40
N GLY A 409 1.12 21.14 -11.76
CA GLY A 409 -0.18 21.78 -11.95
C GLY A 409 -1.03 21.19 -13.08
N GLU A 410 -0.46 20.34 -13.95
CA GLU A 410 -1.25 19.55 -14.89
C GLU A 410 -1.88 18.33 -14.19
N GLU A 411 -2.79 17.64 -14.87
CA GLU A 411 -3.53 16.49 -14.32
C GLU A 411 -3.00 15.16 -14.85
N LEU A 412 -2.98 14.16 -13.99
CA LEU A 412 -2.76 12.77 -14.34
C LEU A 412 -4.03 11.97 -14.01
N ASN A 413 -4.44 11.05 -14.88
CA ASN A 413 -5.69 10.30 -14.71
C ASN A 413 -5.47 8.82 -14.96
N PHE A 414 -5.57 8.04 -13.89
CA PHE A 414 -5.48 6.56 -13.96
C PHE A 414 -6.86 5.90 -14.10
N GLY A 415 -7.92 6.62 -13.73
CA GLY A 415 -9.28 6.08 -13.66
C GLY A 415 -9.50 5.10 -12.50
N GLY A 416 -10.76 4.65 -12.36
CA GLY A 416 -11.14 3.67 -11.35
C GLY A 416 -10.75 4.08 -9.91
N LEU A 417 -10.27 3.11 -9.14
CA LEU A 417 -9.84 3.32 -7.75
C LEU A 417 -8.53 4.12 -7.61
N LEU A 418 -7.69 4.11 -8.63
CA LEU A 418 -6.43 4.86 -8.62
C LEU A 418 -6.64 6.37 -8.83
N GLY A 419 -7.82 6.74 -9.31
CA GLY A 419 -8.30 8.11 -9.40
C GLY A 419 -7.55 8.99 -10.39
N SER A 420 -7.53 10.26 -10.08
CA SER A 420 -6.84 11.32 -10.83
C SER A 420 -6.39 12.41 -9.88
N GLY A 421 -5.35 13.15 -10.23
CA GLY A 421 -4.90 14.25 -9.37
C GLY A 421 -3.91 15.17 -10.05
N PRO A 422 -3.64 16.32 -9.42
CA PRO A 422 -2.67 17.27 -9.92
C PRO A 422 -1.25 16.72 -9.78
N ILE A 423 -0.40 17.06 -10.73
CA ILE A 423 1.04 16.83 -10.64
C ILE A 423 1.60 17.82 -9.64
N MET A 424 2.09 17.30 -8.52
CA MET A 424 2.58 18.10 -7.40
C MET A 424 3.95 18.72 -7.73
N ARG A 425 4.17 19.93 -7.24
CA ARG A 425 5.47 20.61 -7.40
C ARG A 425 6.56 19.87 -6.61
N VAL A 426 7.71 19.71 -7.24
CA VAL A 426 8.96 19.23 -6.62
C VAL A 426 10.01 20.34 -6.73
N ASN A 427 10.81 20.54 -5.69
CA ASN A 427 11.91 21.51 -5.74
C ASN A 427 13.07 20.94 -6.57
N LEU A 428 13.26 21.48 -7.77
CA LEU A 428 14.31 21.08 -8.71
C LEU A 428 15.46 22.10 -8.82
N GLU A 429 15.45 23.19 -8.01
CA GLU A 429 16.45 24.27 -8.11
C GLU A 429 17.86 23.82 -7.68
N LYS A 430 17.94 22.85 -6.78
CA LYS A 430 19.21 22.30 -6.27
C LYS A 430 19.22 20.79 -6.34
N SER A 431 20.30 20.23 -6.88
CA SER A 431 20.42 18.78 -7.06
C SER A 431 20.98 18.10 -5.81
N PRO A 432 20.35 17.03 -5.31
CA PRO A 432 20.89 16.19 -4.24
C PRO A 432 21.93 15.19 -4.72
N LYS A 433 22.34 15.24 -5.99
CA LYS A 433 23.20 14.25 -6.63
C LYS A 433 24.44 13.88 -5.81
N LYS A 434 25.15 14.86 -5.25
CA LYS A 434 26.36 14.59 -4.44
C LYS A 434 26.07 13.79 -3.17
N PHE A 435 24.89 13.96 -2.57
CA PHE A 435 24.47 13.17 -1.42
C PHE A 435 24.16 11.74 -1.84
N ILE A 436 23.37 11.56 -2.88
CA ILE A 436 23.00 10.24 -3.43
C ILE A 436 24.23 9.47 -3.92
N ASP A 437 25.17 10.14 -4.59
CA ASP A 437 26.39 9.52 -5.11
C ASP A 437 27.39 9.07 -4.01
N ARG A 438 27.19 9.46 -2.72
CA ARG A 438 27.98 8.90 -1.63
C ARG A 438 27.75 7.41 -1.45
N ALA A 439 26.56 6.92 -1.81
CA ALA A 439 26.22 5.51 -1.78
C ALA A 439 26.43 4.84 -0.39
N GLY A 440 26.57 3.53 -0.33
CA GLY A 440 26.81 2.80 0.90
C GLY A 440 25.59 2.69 1.80
N ARG A 441 25.71 3.02 3.08
CA ARG A 441 24.63 2.81 4.06
C ARG A 441 24.49 3.97 5.04
N ILE A 442 23.25 4.41 5.28
CA ILE A 442 22.92 5.17 6.48
C ILE A 442 22.77 4.16 7.63
N PRO A 443 23.59 4.26 8.69
CA PRO A 443 23.53 3.31 9.80
C PRO A 443 22.18 3.29 10.52
N ALA A 444 21.86 2.14 11.13
CA ALA A 444 20.69 2.04 12.01
C ALA A 444 20.79 3.04 13.17
N PRO A 445 19.68 3.70 13.56
CA PRO A 445 19.68 4.66 14.65
C PRO A 445 19.89 3.96 15.99
N LEU A 446 20.52 4.67 16.95
CA LEU A 446 20.55 4.21 18.33
C LEU A 446 19.15 4.30 18.94
N GLN A 447 18.67 3.22 19.50
CA GLN A 447 17.33 3.20 20.14
C GLN A 447 17.24 4.14 21.36
N SER A 448 18.37 4.40 22.03
CA SER A 448 18.47 5.32 23.16
C SER A 448 18.28 6.80 22.78
N LEU A 449 18.30 7.13 21.50
CA LEU A 449 18.04 8.49 20.99
C LEU A 449 16.56 8.73 20.63
N LYS A 450 15.67 7.83 20.97
CA LYS A 450 14.22 8.08 20.90
C LYS A 450 13.87 9.06 22.03
N ASN A 451 13.74 10.31 21.66
CA ASN A 451 13.21 11.34 22.56
C ASN A 451 11.69 11.22 22.67
#